data_a6436e4c42b0fbf09d166b702afc1bb2
#
_entry.id   a6436e4c42b0fbf09d166b702afc1bb2
#
_cell.length_a   1.000
_cell.length_b   1.000
_cell.length_c   1.000
_cell.angle_alpha   90.00
_cell.angle_beta   90.00
_cell.angle_gamma   90.00
#
_symmetry.space_group_name_H-M   'P 1'
#
loop_
_entity.id
_entity.type
_entity.pdbx_description
1 polymer ?
#
loop_
_entity_poly.entity_id
_entity_poly.type
_entity_poly.pdbx_seq_one_letter_code
_entity_poly.pdbx_strand_id
1 'polypeptide(L)'
;IRPGDRLLTLNGHEITDVLDYRFYQLNTALVLELENNRGERRTVSLKKPEYEEIGLEFETYLMDRQHSCKNKCVFCFIDQLPKGLRKSLYFKDDDSRLSFLFGNYVTLTNLTEHEISRIIKMHISPMNISVHTTNPELRVKMMKNPRAGEALSIIRRFAQAGIKINCQIVLCPGYNDGEELKRTLSDLETMCPQVQAIAVVPVGITRYRQNLPEMRSFTKETAGEAIDLIESFGEKCLQKYGTRVAY
;
A
#
# COMPACT_ATOMS: atom_id res chain seq x y z
N ILE A 1 2.56 22.66 25.88
CA ILE A 1 3.40 22.12 24.79
C ILE A 1 4.00 23.31 24.06
N ARG A 2 5.23 23.21 23.61
CA ARG A 2 5.97 24.30 22.94
C ARG A 2 6.54 23.81 21.63
N PRO A 3 6.75 24.68 20.63
CA PRO A 3 7.50 24.32 19.43
C PRO A 3 8.89 23.75 19.79
N GLY A 4 9.25 22.62 19.17
CA GLY A 4 10.49 21.91 19.46
C GLY A 4 10.38 20.82 20.54
N ASP A 5 9.25 20.66 21.20
CA ASP A 5 8.99 19.51 22.06
C ASP A 5 8.81 18.25 21.18
N ARG A 6 9.39 17.14 21.60
CA ARG A 6 9.19 15.82 20.97
C ARG A 6 8.13 15.07 21.75
N LEU A 7 7.10 14.57 21.06
CA LEU A 7 6.11 13.68 21.64
C LEU A 7 6.69 12.26 21.69
N LEU A 8 6.79 11.69 22.89
CA LEU A 8 7.32 10.35 23.12
C LEU A 8 6.21 9.31 23.22
N THR A 9 5.23 9.56 24.11
CA THR A 9 4.11 8.64 24.33
C THR A 9 2.78 9.36 24.44
N LEU A 10 1.70 8.65 24.12
CA LEU A 10 0.30 8.98 24.41
C LEU A 10 -0.31 7.83 25.23
N ASN A 11 -0.76 8.11 26.45
CA ASN A 11 -1.30 7.11 27.37
C ASN A 11 -0.38 5.90 27.57
N GLY A 12 0.95 6.12 27.60
CA GLY A 12 1.97 5.10 27.74
C GLY A 12 2.28 4.33 26.44
N HIS A 13 1.62 4.66 25.32
CA HIS A 13 1.94 4.09 24.00
C HIS A 13 2.97 4.96 23.29
N GLU A 14 4.04 4.33 22.82
CA GLU A 14 5.06 5.01 22.01
C GLU A 14 4.45 5.55 20.71
N ILE A 15 4.82 6.80 20.38
CA ILE A 15 4.38 7.47 19.17
C ILE A 15 5.55 7.50 18.17
N THR A 16 5.49 6.64 17.19
CA THR A 16 6.52 6.52 16.16
C THR A 16 6.20 7.39 14.94
N ASP A 17 4.92 7.43 14.57
CA ASP A 17 4.47 8.16 13.38
C ASP A 17 3.02 8.68 13.50
N VAL A 18 2.55 9.29 12.42
CA VAL A 18 1.22 9.90 12.35
C VAL A 18 0.07 8.92 12.60
N LEU A 19 0.23 7.62 12.31
CA LEU A 19 -0.84 6.63 12.54
C LEU A 19 -1.00 6.34 14.04
N ASP A 20 0.12 6.20 14.78
CA ASP A 20 0.09 6.06 16.23
C ASP A 20 -0.57 7.29 16.86
N TYR A 21 -0.14 8.49 16.44
CA TYR A 21 -0.69 9.74 16.94
C TYR A 21 -2.20 9.81 16.69
N ARG A 22 -2.67 9.59 15.47
CA ARG A 22 -4.09 9.65 15.11
C ARG A 22 -4.92 8.62 15.86
N PHE A 23 -4.37 7.41 16.06
CA PHE A 23 -5.07 6.33 16.76
C PHE A 23 -5.22 6.63 18.26
N TYR A 24 -4.12 6.97 18.93
CA TYR A 24 -4.14 7.13 20.39
C TYR A 24 -4.71 8.48 20.86
N GLN A 25 -4.72 9.51 20.00
CA GLN A 25 -5.34 10.79 20.37
C GLN A 25 -6.87 10.75 20.45
N LEU A 26 -7.54 9.70 19.98
CA LEU A 26 -9.01 9.59 20.01
C LEU A 26 -9.57 9.52 21.43
N ASN A 27 -8.78 9.13 22.42
CA ASN A 27 -9.21 9.06 23.81
C ASN A 27 -9.60 10.43 24.37
N THR A 28 -10.61 10.44 25.26
CA THR A 28 -11.10 11.66 25.93
C THR A 28 -10.19 12.17 27.03
N ALA A 29 -9.38 11.29 27.61
CA ALA A 29 -8.33 11.62 28.59
C ALA A 29 -6.98 11.19 28.03
N LEU A 30 -6.05 12.12 27.96
CA LEU A 30 -4.74 11.92 27.39
C LEU A 30 -3.65 12.29 28.40
N VAL A 31 -2.63 11.43 28.46
CA VAL A 31 -1.39 11.66 29.17
C VAL A 31 -0.27 11.63 28.14
N LEU A 32 0.36 12.79 27.90
CA LEU A 32 1.45 12.95 26.95
C LEU A 32 2.78 12.97 27.68
N GLU A 33 3.73 12.16 27.25
CA GLU A 33 5.13 12.33 27.64
C GLU A 33 5.86 13.10 26.54
N LEU A 34 6.48 14.19 26.93
CA LEU A 34 7.19 15.12 26.06
C LEU A 34 8.65 15.23 26.47
N GLU A 35 9.53 15.44 25.49
CA GLU A 35 10.93 15.75 25.69
C GLU A 35 11.26 17.09 25.00
N ASN A 36 11.87 18.01 25.72
CA ASN A 36 12.28 19.30 25.14
C ASN A 36 13.66 19.20 24.45
N ASN A 37 14.10 20.29 23.82
CA ASN A 37 15.40 20.37 23.11
C ASN A 37 16.63 20.18 24.02
N ARG A 38 16.44 20.17 25.36
CA ARG A 38 17.50 19.93 26.37
C ARG A 38 17.50 18.48 26.86
N GLY A 39 16.57 17.62 26.36
CA GLY A 39 16.40 16.25 26.83
C GLY A 39 15.61 16.12 28.13
N GLU A 40 15.01 17.22 28.63
CA GLU A 40 14.19 17.19 29.84
C GLU A 40 12.80 16.65 29.52
N ARG A 41 12.38 15.62 30.26
CA ARG A 41 11.07 14.98 30.08
C ARG A 41 10.03 15.58 31.00
N ARG A 42 8.81 15.68 30.52
CA ARG A 42 7.66 16.12 31.29
C ARG A 42 6.38 15.41 30.85
N THR A 43 5.45 15.32 31.78
CA THR A 43 4.14 14.75 31.55
C THR A 43 3.08 15.84 31.47
N VAL A 44 2.20 15.80 30.51
CA VAL A 44 1.07 16.72 30.37
C VAL A 44 -0.20 15.88 30.28
N SER A 45 -1.13 16.14 31.23
CA SER A 45 -2.45 15.51 31.22
C SER A 45 -3.49 16.50 30.72
N LEU A 46 -4.37 16.05 29.83
CA LEU A 46 -5.47 16.85 29.30
C LEU A 46 -6.74 16.01 29.15
N LYS A 47 -7.88 16.68 29.18
CA LYS A 47 -9.19 16.10 28.84
C LYS A 47 -9.76 16.86 27.66
N LYS A 48 -10.42 16.15 26.75
CA LYS A 48 -11.06 16.70 25.55
C LYS A 48 -12.32 15.90 25.20
N PRO A 49 -13.25 16.47 24.42
CA PRO A 49 -14.32 15.71 23.79
C PRO A 49 -13.77 14.59 22.91
N GLU A 50 -14.56 13.55 22.71
CA GLU A 50 -14.26 12.49 21.78
C GLU A 50 -14.13 13.07 20.37
N TYR A 51 -13.17 12.59 19.59
CA TYR A 51 -12.83 13.03 18.21
C TYR A 51 -12.32 14.47 18.06
N GLU A 52 -12.27 15.29 19.11
CA GLU A 52 -11.62 16.59 19.04
C GLU A 52 -10.10 16.41 18.90
N GLU A 53 -9.48 17.18 18.00
CA GLU A 53 -8.03 17.16 17.84
C GLU A 53 -7.35 17.98 18.95
N ILE A 54 -6.18 17.52 19.40
CA ILE A 54 -5.40 18.26 20.41
C ILE A 54 -4.53 19.37 19.81
N GLY A 55 -4.60 19.56 18.49
CA GLY A 55 -3.98 20.67 17.78
C GLY A 55 -2.46 20.64 17.75
N LEU A 56 -1.83 19.45 17.78
CA LEU A 56 -0.39 19.32 17.58
C LEU A 56 -0.06 19.35 16.09
N GLU A 57 0.88 20.20 15.73
CA GLU A 57 1.49 20.22 14.40
C GLU A 57 2.88 19.60 14.47
N PHE A 58 3.24 18.83 13.43
CA PHE A 58 4.52 18.14 13.34
C PHE A 58 5.33 18.69 12.17
N GLU A 59 6.65 18.59 12.25
CA GLU A 59 7.58 19.08 11.22
C GLU A 59 7.32 18.45 9.85
N THR A 60 6.91 17.18 9.81
CA THR A 60 6.48 16.49 8.60
C THR A 60 5.12 15.82 8.80
N TYR A 61 4.35 15.66 7.73
CA TYR A 61 3.01 15.04 7.78
C TYR A 61 3.02 13.56 8.18
N LEU A 62 4.16 12.87 8.05
CA LEU A 62 4.34 11.49 8.53
C LEU A 62 5.00 11.41 9.91
N MET A 63 5.54 12.52 10.41
CA MET A 63 6.34 12.66 11.65
C MET A 63 7.75 12.05 11.55
N ASP A 64 8.01 11.21 10.54
CA ASP A 64 9.30 10.60 10.23
C ASP A 64 9.61 10.62 8.73
N ARG A 65 10.59 9.83 8.30
CA ARG A 65 10.96 9.72 6.88
C ARG A 65 10.02 8.78 6.14
N GLN A 66 9.60 9.20 4.96
CA GLN A 66 8.84 8.38 4.02
C GLN A 66 9.66 7.16 3.56
N HIS A 67 9.00 5.99 3.51
CA HIS A 67 9.61 4.75 3.05
C HIS A 67 9.64 4.69 1.52
N SER A 68 10.81 4.38 0.97
CA SER A 68 10.98 4.24 -0.48
C SER A 68 10.92 2.78 -0.93
N CYS A 69 10.43 2.56 -2.14
CA CYS A 69 10.33 1.26 -2.77
C CYS A 69 11.72 0.64 -3.03
N LYS A 70 11.90 -0.61 -2.63
CA LYS A 70 13.12 -1.41 -2.85
C LYS A 70 13.04 -2.31 -4.08
N ASN A 71 11.92 -2.30 -4.80
CA ASN A 71 11.70 -3.14 -5.97
C ASN A 71 12.34 -2.56 -7.23
N LYS A 72 12.63 -3.45 -8.19
CA LYS A 72 13.14 -3.12 -9.53
C LYS A 72 12.22 -3.72 -10.59
N CYS A 73 10.92 -3.43 -10.48
CA CYS A 73 9.89 -4.03 -11.31
C CYS A 73 10.18 -3.84 -12.80
N VAL A 74 9.97 -4.91 -13.58
CA VAL A 74 10.18 -4.88 -15.04
C VAL A 74 9.28 -3.85 -15.75
N PHE A 75 8.19 -3.45 -15.12
CA PHE A 75 7.19 -2.48 -15.59
C PHE A 75 7.24 -1.13 -14.88
N CYS A 76 8.25 -0.87 -14.02
CA CYS A 76 8.29 0.35 -13.20
C CYS A 76 8.25 1.60 -14.07
N PHE A 77 7.20 2.40 -13.93
CA PHE A 77 7.05 3.65 -14.70
C PHE A 77 8.05 4.73 -14.29
N ILE A 78 8.51 4.74 -13.03
CA ILE A 78 9.56 5.67 -12.57
C ILE A 78 10.89 5.37 -13.27
N ASP A 79 11.23 4.08 -13.46
CA ASP A 79 12.46 3.69 -14.15
C ASP A 79 12.42 3.98 -15.65
N GLN A 80 11.25 4.34 -16.18
CA GLN A 80 11.00 4.72 -17.56
C GLN A 80 10.85 6.23 -17.77
N LEU A 81 11.20 7.05 -16.76
CA LEU A 81 11.21 8.50 -16.90
C LEU A 81 12.46 8.98 -17.64
N PRO A 82 12.38 10.09 -18.40
CA PRO A 82 13.54 10.75 -18.98
C PRO A 82 14.57 11.09 -17.89
N LYS A 83 15.85 11.00 -18.20
CA LYS A 83 16.91 11.44 -17.28
C LYS A 83 16.98 12.97 -17.21
N GLY A 84 17.48 13.49 -16.09
CA GLY A 84 17.75 14.92 -15.91
C GLY A 84 16.55 15.76 -15.46
N LEU A 85 15.44 15.14 -15.07
CA LEU A 85 14.30 15.85 -14.45
C LEU A 85 14.56 16.13 -12.96
N ARG A 86 13.68 16.88 -12.31
CA ARG A 86 13.76 17.18 -10.88
C ARG A 86 13.78 15.88 -10.05
N LYS A 87 14.60 15.83 -9.00
CA LYS A 87 14.84 14.63 -8.18
C LYS A 87 13.57 14.01 -7.59
N SER A 88 12.58 14.83 -7.22
CA SER A 88 11.31 14.36 -6.65
C SER A 88 10.50 13.43 -7.57
N LEU A 89 10.68 13.53 -8.90
CA LEU A 89 10.01 12.65 -9.86
C LEU A 89 10.55 11.21 -9.86
N TYR A 90 11.78 11.01 -9.38
CA TYR A 90 12.41 9.69 -9.32
C TYR A 90 12.24 9.00 -7.97
N PHE A 91 11.53 9.63 -7.04
CA PHE A 91 11.20 9.00 -5.77
C PHE A 91 10.16 7.91 -6.00
N LYS A 92 10.48 6.70 -5.56
CA LYS A 92 9.60 5.54 -5.62
C LYS A 92 8.94 5.35 -4.26
N ASP A 93 7.67 5.66 -4.17
CA ASP A 93 6.90 5.45 -2.95
C ASP A 93 6.55 3.98 -2.75
N ASP A 94 6.65 3.51 -1.51
CA ASP A 94 6.14 2.21 -1.06
C ASP A 94 5.87 2.26 0.46
N ASP A 95 5.31 3.40 0.92
CA ASP A 95 5.01 3.66 2.31
C ASP A 95 3.57 3.25 2.64
N SER A 96 3.40 2.25 3.50
CA SER A 96 2.09 1.72 3.86
C SER A 96 1.14 2.74 4.49
N ARG A 97 1.68 3.78 5.15
CA ARG A 97 0.89 4.88 5.72
C ARG A 97 0.21 5.70 4.64
N LEU A 98 0.88 5.89 3.50
CA LEU A 98 0.31 6.62 2.36
C LEU A 98 -0.76 5.82 1.64
N SER A 99 -0.76 4.49 1.78
CA SER A 99 -1.87 3.67 1.30
C SER A 99 -3.18 4.05 1.98
N PHE A 100 -3.16 4.15 3.30
CA PHE A 100 -4.32 4.54 4.08
C PHE A 100 -4.65 6.04 3.96
N LEU A 101 -3.65 6.92 4.03
CA LEU A 101 -3.85 8.38 4.08
C LEU A 101 -4.24 8.97 2.73
N PHE A 102 -3.70 8.45 1.64
CA PHE A 102 -3.81 9.05 0.30
C PHE A 102 -4.24 8.08 -0.80
N GLY A 103 -4.45 6.81 -0.48
CA GLY A 103 -4.85 5.80 -1.45
C GLY A 103 -3.71 5.27 -2.32
N ASN A 104 -2.44 5.48 -1.95
CA ASN A 104 -1.30 4.98 -2.70
C ASN A 104 -1.26 3.46 -2.68
N TYR A 105 -0.93 2.84 -3.82
CA TYR A 105 -0.73 1.40 -3.90
C TYR A 105 0.67 1.02 -3.44
N VAL A 106 0.75 0.08 -2.48
CA VAL A 106 1.99 -0.40 -1.88
C VAL A 106 2.23 -1.88 -2.18
N THR A 107 3.50 -2.28 -2.20
CA THR A 107 3.88 -3.63 -2.60
C THR A 107 3.94 -4.63 -1.45
N LEU A 108 3.94 -4.17 -0.21
CA LEU A 108 4.14 -4.92 1.04
C LEU A 108 5.54 -5.56 1.17
N THR A 109 6.45 -5.36 0.20
CA THR A 109 7.75 -6.05 0.19
C THR A 109 8.75 -5.50 1.20
N ASN A 110 8.52 -4.30 1.72
CA ASN A 110 9.38 -3.64 2.70
C ASN A 110 8.76 -3.51 4.10
N LEU A 111 7.57 -4.08 4.33
CA LEU A 111 6.96 -4.13 5.65
C LEU A 111 7.73 -5.05 6.60
N THR A 112 7.86 -4.60 7.83
CA THR A 112 8.33 -5.41 8.97
C THR A 112 7.16 -6.11 9.64
N GLU A 113 7.43 -7.15 10.42
CA GLU A 113 6.39 -7.85 11.19
C GLU A 113 5.73 -6.93 12.24
N HIS A 114 6.49 -5.98 12.78
CA HIS A 114 5.95 -4.96 13.68
C HIS A 114 4.91 -4.08 12.97
N GLU A 115 5.22 -3.58 11.78
CA GLU A 115 4.29 -2.77 10.99
C GLU A 115 3.03 -3.54 10.58
N ILE A 116 3.18 -4.82 10.16
CA ILE A 116 2.05 -5.69 9.84
C ILE A 116 1.14 -5.87 11.06
N SER A 117 1.72 -6.20 12.22
CA SER A 117 0.98 -6.37 13.47
C SER A 117 0.27 -5.10 13.91
N ARG A 118 0.90 -3.93 13.70
CA ARG A 118 0.35 -2.62 13.99
C ARG A 118 -0.84 -2.29 13.08
N ILE A 119 -0.71 -2.51 11.77
CA ILE A 119 -1.79 -2.32 10.80
C ILE A 119 -3.02 -3.15 11.20
N ILE A 120 -2.80 -4.42 11.59
CA ILE A 120 -3.87 -5.30 12.04
C ILE A 120 -4.49 -4.82 13.35
N LYS A 121 -3.67 -4.50 14.37
CA LYS A 121 -4.13 -4.04 15.70
C LYS A 121 -4.95 -2.76 15.61
N MET A 122 -4.51 -1.81 14.82
CA MET A 122 -5.19 -0.51 14.63
C MET A 122 -6.33 -0.58 13.62
N HIS A 123 -6.51 -1.73 12.97
CA HIS A 123 -7.50 -1.94 11.91
C HIS A 123 -7.40 -0.89 10.79
N ILE A 124 -6.17 -0.59 10.34
CA ILE A 124 -5.90 0.40 9.29
C ILE A 124 -6.46 -0.11 7.97
N SER A 125 -7.53 0.53 7.51
CA SER A 125 -8.35 0.05 6.40
C SER A 125 -9.01 1.24 5.66
N PRO A 126 -9.09 1.24 4.32
CA PRO A 126 -8.60 0.21 3.41
C PRO A 126 -7.09 0.25 3.17
N MET A 127 -6.53 -0.90 2.73
CA MET A 127 -5.17 -1.00 2.21
C MET A 127 -5.20 -1.17 0.68
N ASN A 128 -4.43 -0.35 -0.02
CA ASN A 128 -4.32 -0.43 -1.48
C ASN A 128 -3.02 -1.17 -1.83
N ILE A 129 -3.11 -2.30 -2.50
CA ILE A 129 -1.99 -3.24 -2.65
C ILE A 129 -1.69 -3.52 -4.12
N SER A 130 -0.45 -3.29 -4.53
CA SER A 130 0.12 -3.69 -5.81
C SER A 130 0.40 -5.20 -5.79
N VAL A 131 -0.52 -5.99 -6.35
CA VAL A 131 -0.44 -7.46 -6.34
C VAL A 131 0.33 -7.98 -7.54
N HIS A 132 -0.07 -7.59 -8.74
CA HIS A 132 0.42 -7.96 -10.06
C HIS A 132 0.19 -9.44 -10.43
N THR A 133 0.48 -10.38 -9.53
CA THR A 133 0.20 -11.81 -9.64
C THR A 133 0.21 -12.45 -8.25
N THR A 134 -0.57 -13.52 -8.06
CA THR A 134 -0.55 -14.36 -6.87
C THR A 134 0.42 -15.55 -6.97
N ASN A 135 1.09 -15.71 -8.12
CA ASN A 135 2.18 -16.67 -8.30
C ASN A 135 3.46 -16.11 -7.65
N PRO A 136 3.97 -16.71 -6.57
CA PRO A 136 5.11 -16.17 -5.83
C PRO A 136 6.38 -16.04 -6.68
N GLU A 137 6.67 -17.04 -7.48
CA GLU A 137 7.87 -17.08 -8.34
C GLU A 137 7.79 -16.02 -9.43
N LEU A 138 6.63 -15.92 -10.10
CA LEU A 138 6.41 -14.90 -11.10
C LEU A 138 6.46 -13.50 -10.50
N ARG A 139 5.91 -13.29 -9.30
CA ARG A 139 5.98 -12.00 -8.60
C ARG A 139 7.43 -11.59 -8.29
N VAL A 140 8.26 -12.53 -7.82
CA VAL A 140 9.70 -12.31 -7.62
C VAL A 140 10.38 -11.92 -8.94
N LYS A 141 10.08 -12.62 -10.03
CA LYS A 141 10.63 -12.31 -11.37
C LYS A 141 10.20 -10.93 -11.87
N MET A 142 8.92 -10.59 -11.74
CA MET A 142 8.38 -9.30 -12.21
C MET A 142 8.88 -8.13 -11.40
N MET A 143 8.99 -8.26 -10.07
CA MET A 143 9.39 -7.18 -9.17
C MET A 143 10.90 -7.14 -8.92
N LYS A 144 11.64 -8.15 -9.36
CA LYS A 144 13.08 -8.33 -9.10
C LYS A 144 13.44 -8.14 -7.61
N ASN A 145 12.63 -8.73 -6.75
CA ASN A 145 12.79 -8.68 -5.30
C ASN A 145 12.45 -10.06 -4.70
N PRO A 146 13.39 -10.74 -4.04
CA PRO A 146 13.18 -12.05 -3.43
C PRO A 146 12.01 -12.09 -2.43
N ARG A 147 11.78 -11.00 -1.70
CA ARG A 147 10.68 -10.89 -0.73
C ARG A 147 9.29 -10.77 -1.37
N ALA A 148 9.21 -10.53 -2.69
CA ALA A 148 7.93 -10.27 -3.35
C ALA A 148 6.98 -11.48 -3.31
N GLY A 149 7.50 -12.70 -3.33
CA GLY A 149 6.69 -13.92 -3.20
C GLY A 149 6.12 -14.09 -1.80
N GLU A 150 6.94 -13.92 -0.77
CA GLU A 150 6.54 -14.02 0.64
C GLU A 150 5.50 -12.98 1.04
N ALA A 151 5.61 -11.77 0.49
CA ALA A 151 4.69 -10.67 0.76
C ALA A 151 3.23 -10.97 0.39
N LEU A 152 2.97 -11.96 -0.47
CA LEU A 152 1.60 -12.41 -0.78
C LEU A 152 0.87 -12.98 0.45
N SER A 153 1.59 -13.57 1.39
CA SER A 153 1.00 -14.08 2.63
C SER A 153 0.41 -12.97 3.50
N ILE A 154 0.95 -11.75 3.41
CA ILE A 154 0.49 -10.58 4.17
C ILE A 154 -0.92 -10.19 3.75
N ILE A 155 -1.25 -10.31 2.45
CA ILE A 155 -2.60 -10.02 1.92
C ILE A 155 -3.65 -10.89 2.61
N ARG A 156 -3.36 -12.19 2.74
CA ARG A 156 -4.26 -13.14 3.44
C ARG A 156 -4.40 -12.79 4.92
N ARG A 157 -3.32 -12.41 5.59
CA ARG A 157 -3.34 -11.99 7.00
C ARG A 157 -4.21 -10.75 7.18
N PHE A 158 -4.11 -9.77 6.28
CA PHE A 158 -4.96 -8.58 6.31
C PHE A 158 -6.43 -8.92 6.08
N ALA A 159 -6.74 -9.76 5.09
CA ALA A 159 -8.11 -10.22 4.85
C ALA A 159 -8.69 -10.99 6.06
N GLN A 160 -7.92 -11.90 6.66
CA GLN A 160 -8.33 -12.63 7.87
C GLN A 160 -8.57 -11.72 9.07
N ALA A 161 -7.86 -10.60 9.17
CA ALA A 161 -8.06 -9.58 10.19
C ALA A 161 -9.23 -8.63 9.87
N GLY A 162 -9.98 -8.84 8.78
CA GLY A 162 -11.11 -8.01 8.38
C GLY A 162 -10.75 -6.69 7.70
N ILE A 163 -9.48 -6.48 7.35
CA ILE A 163 -9.03 -5.27 6.66
C ILE A 163 -9.54 -5.28 5.22
N LYS A 164 -10.13 -4.18 4.79
CA LYS A 164 -10.56 -3.99 3.40
C LYS A 164 -9.35 -3.76 2.50
N ILE A 165 -9.37 -4.38 1.33
CA ILE A 165 -8.23 -4.38 0.42
C ILE A 165 -8.70 -3.99 -0.98
N ASN A 166 -7.99 -3.04 -1.58
CA ASN A 166 -8.08 -2.74 -3.01
C ASN A 166 -6.80 -3.24 -3.67
N CYS A 167 -6.93 -4.08 -4.68
CA CYS A 167 -5.81 -4.68 -5.40
C CYS A 167 -5.56 -3.96 -6.72
N GLN A 168 -4.29 -3.85 -7.12
CA GLN A 168 -3.90 -3.40 -8.44
C GLN A 168 -3.03 -4.46 -9.13
N ILE A 169 -3.33 -4.72 -10.40
CA ILE A 169 -2.58 -5.59 -11.28
C ILE A 169 -2.09 -4.74 -12.46
N VAL A 170 -0.79 -4.49 -12.54
CA VAL A 170 -0.20 -3.98 -13.79
C VAL A 170 -0.07 -5.17 -14.73
N LEU A 171 -0.92 -5.21 -15.73
CA LEU A 171 -0.99 -6.33 -16.69
C LEU A 171 0.07 -6.17 -17.78
N CYS A 172 0.95 -7.16 -17.88
CA CYS A 172 2.11 -7.18 -18.76
C CYS A 172 2.01 -8.36 -19.72
N PRO A 173 1.75 -8.14 -21.03
CA PRO A 173 1.65 -9.22 -22.01
C PRO A 173 2.87 -10.14 -22.01
N GLY A 174 2.63 -11.46 -21.94
CA GLY A 174 3.65 -12.50 -21.84
C GLY A 174 4.28 -12.68 -20.47
N TYR A 175 3.78 -11.99 -19.43
CA TYR A 175 4.18 -12.18 -18.04
C TYR A 175 3.03 -12.71 -17.17
N ASN A 176 2.01 -11.91 -16.95
CA ASN A 176 0.92 -12.16 -16.00
C ASN A 176 -0.47 -12.04 -16.65
N ASP A 177 -0.55 -12.12 -17.97
CA ASP A 177 -1.79 -12.19 -18.75
C ASP A 177 -2.34 -13.62 -18.86
N GLY A 178 -3.43 -13.82 -19.58
CA GLY A 178 -4.05 -15.13 -19.84
C GLY A 178 -4.33 -15.93 -18.55
N GLU A 179 -3.82 -17.16 -18.49
CA GLU A 179 -4.06 -18.07 -17.35
C GLU A 179 -3.49 -17.56 -16.02
N GLU A 180 -2.40 -16.79 -16.04
CA GLU A 180 -1.87 -16.18 -14.81
C GLU A 180 -2.79 -15.07 -14.29
N LEU A 181 -3.41 -14.27 -15.16
CA LEU A 181 -4.43 -13.30 -14.75
C LEU A 181 -5.65 -14.01 -14.15
N LYS A 182 -6.15 -15.04 -14.83
CA LYS A 182 -7.28 -15.85 -14.37
C LYS A 182 -7.03 -16.48 -13.01
N ARG A 183 -5.84 -17.06 -12.80
CA ARG A 183 -5.38 -17.57 -11.52
C ARG A 183 -5.39 -16.47 -10.46
N THR A 184 -4.78 -15.32 -10.75
CA THR A 184 -4.68 -14.20 -9.81
C THR A 184 -6.05 -13.68 -9.37
N LEU A 185 -6.97 -13.50 -10.32
CA LEU A 185 -8.35 -13.09 -10.03
C LEU A 185 -9.06 -14.12 -9.15
N SER A 186 -8.93 -15.43 -9.46
CA SER A 186 -9.54 -16.51 -8.68
C SER A 186 -8.99 -16.58 -7.25
N ASP A 187 -7.67 -16.43 -7.07
CA ASP A 187 -7.04 -16.43 -5.75
C ASP A 187 -7.51 -15.23 -4.91
N LEU A 188 -7.59 -14.03 -5.52
CA LEU A 188 -8.08 -12.83 -4.84
C LEU A 188 -9.57 -12.92 -4.48
N GLU A 189 -10.38 -13.56 -5.32
CA GLU A 189 -11.81 -13.80 -5.05
C GLU A 189 -12.01 -14.58 -3.75
N THR A 190 -11.11 -15.51 -3.40
CA THR A 190 -11.21 -16.30 -2.15
C THR A 190 -11.16 -15.45 -0.89
N MET A 191 -10.71 -14.19 -1.02
CA MET A 191 -10.60 -13.22 0.08
C MET A 191 -11.73 -12.17 0.07
N CYS A 192 -12.74 -12.32 -0.79
CA CYS A 192 -13.94 -11.49 -0.73
C CYS A 192 -14.79 -11.85 0.51
N PRO A 193 -15.42 -10.88 1.18
CA PRO A 193 -15.63 -9.49 0.76
C PRO A 193 -14.52 -8.53 1.18
N GLN A 194 -13.42 -8.96 1.80
CA GLN A 194 -12.33 -8.07 2.20
C GLN A 194 -11.61 -7.48 0.99
N VAL A 195 -11.38 -8.26 -0.06
CA VAL A 195 -10.99 -7.73 -1.37
C VAL A 195 -12.21 -7.10 -2.02
N GLN A 196 -12.22 -5.75 -2.04
CA GLN A 196 -13.37 -4.96 -2.51
C GLN A 196 -13.25 -4.57 -3.98
N ALA A 197 -12.02 -4.34 -4.45
CA ALA A 197 -11.76 -3.96 -5.84
C ALA A 197 -10.44 -4.51 -6.33
N ILE A 198 -10.40 -4.90 -7.61
CA ILE A 198 -9.21 -5.33 -8.33
C ILE A 198 -9.14 -4.48 -9.60
N ALA A 199 -8.24 -3.49 -9.61
CA ALA A 199 -7.97 -2.67 -10.79
C ALA A 199 -6.93 -3.37 -11.66
N VAL A 200 -7.30 -3.76 -12.88
CA VAL A 200 -6.39 -4.33 -13.86
C VAL A 200 -6.02 -3.24 -14.86
N VAL A 201 -4.77 -2.77 -14.80
CA VAL A 201 -4.30 -1.67 -15.63
C VAL A 201 -3.24 -2.15 -16.62
N PRO A 202 -3.30 -1.75 -17.90
CA PRO A 202 -2.30 -2.15 -18.88
C PRO A 202 -0.95 -1.51 -18.56
N VAL A 203 0.14 -2.24 -18.81
CA VAL A 203 1.49 -1.71 -18.65
C VAL A 203 1.73 -0.52 -19.58
N GLY A 204 2.26 0.58 -19.02
CA GLY A 204 2.75 1.70 -19.80
C GLY A 204 4.18 1.47 -20.27
N ILE A 205 4.44 1.68 -21.56
CA ILE A 205 5.75 1.51 -22.19
C ILE A 205 6.19 2.85 -22.76
N THR A 206 7.39 3.30 -22.37
CA THR A 206 8.00 4.53 -22.91
C THR A 206 9.26 4.21 -23.71
N ARG A 207 9.75 5.19 -24.47
CA ARG A 207 11.02 5.10 -25.20
C ARG A 207 12.27 5.09 -24.29
N TYR A 208 12.11 5.28 -22.99
CA TYR A 208 13.23 5.38 -22.01
C TYR A 208 13.47 4.07 -21.26
N ARG A 209 13.29 2.93 -21.92
CA ARG A 209 13.43 1.58 -21.34
C ARG A 209 14.79 0.91 -21.59
N GLN A 210 15.83 1.64 -21.96
CA GLN A 210 17.11 1.07 -22.44
C GLN A 210 17.77 0.08 -21.45
N ASN A 211 17.51 0.24 -20.14
CA ASN A 211 18.07 -0.60 -19.08
C ASN A 211 17.03 -1.55 -18.43
N LEU A 212 15.87 -1.69 -19.04
CA LEU A 212 14.79 -2.55 -18.55
C LEU A 212 14.61 -3.75 -19.53
N PRO A 213 14.10 -4.88 -19.02
CA PRO A 213 13.79 -6.02 -19.89
C PRO A 213 12.83 -5.62 -21.01
N GLU A 214 12.99 -6.28 -22.15
CA GLU A 214 12.05 -6.11 -23.27
C GLU A 214 10.61 -6.44 -22.82
N MET A 215 9.67 -5.65 -23.28
CA MET A 215 8.26 -5.79 -22.95
C MET A 215 7.40 -5.42 -24.15
N ARG A 216 6.33 -6.18 -24.34
CA ARG A 216 5.39 -5.96 -25.46
C ARG A 216 4.25 -5.05 -25.01
N SER A 217 3.80 -4.19 -25.91
CA SER A 217 2.52 -3.48 -25.74
C SER A 217 1.36 -4.44 -26.06
N PHE A 218 0.19 -4.11 -25.54
CA PHE A 218 -1.04 -4.77 -25.97
C PHE A 218 -1.30 -4.49 -27.46
N THR A 219 -1.74 -5.51 -28.19
CA THR A 219 -2.42 -5.36 -29.49
C THR A 219 -3.93 -5.25 -29.24
N LYS A 220 -4.70 -4.96 -30.28
CA LYS A 220 -6.16 -4.93 -30.17
C LYS A 220 -6.72 -6.29 -29.73
N GLU A 221 -6.16 -7.36 -30.25
CA GLU A 221 -6.56 -8.75 -29.99
C GLU A 221 -6.26 -9.12 -28.52
N THR A 222 -5.01 -8.95 -28.08
CA THR A 222 -4.62 -9.29 -26.70
C THR A 222 -5.29 -8.39 -25.65
N ALA A 223 -5.61 -7.14 -26.00
CA ALA A 223 -6.40 -6.27 -25.14
C ALA A 223 -7.86 -6.77 -25.04
N GLY A 224 -8.46 -7.19 -26.18
CA GLY A 224 -9.79 -7.78 -26.19
C GLY A 224 -9.88 -9.02 -25.33
N GLU A 225 -8.95 -9.97 -25.49
CA GLU A 225 -8.88 -11.20 -24.67
C GLU A 225 -8.78 -10.88 -23.16
N ALA A 226 -7.98 -9.90 -22.78
CA ALA A 226 -7.86 -9.48 -21.37
C ALA A 226 -9.17 -8.85 -20.85
N ILE A 227 -9.82 -8.00 -21.64
CA ILE A 227 -11.11 -7.37 -21.28
C ILE A 227 -12.18 -8.45 -21.12
N ASP A 228 -12.32 -9.37 -22.08
CA ASP A 228 -13.33 -10.44 -22.03
C ASP A 228 -13.15 -11.32 -20.78
N LEU A 229 -11.90 -11.62 -20.39
CA LEU A 229 -11.59 -12.36 -19.18
C LEU A 229 -12.01 -11.60 -17.93
N ILE A 230 -11.67 -10.31 -17.83
CA ILE A 230 -12.00 -9.46 -16.67
C ILE A 230 -13.51 -9.27 -16.57
N GLU A 231 -14.20 -9.01 -17.68
CA GLU A 231 -15.65 -8.85 -17.72
C GLU A 231 -16.37 -10.13 -17.33
N SER A 232 -15.96 -11.28 -17.89
CA SER A 232 -16.52 -12.58 -17.50
C SER A 232 -16.35 -12.88 -16.02
N PHE A 233 -15.19 -12.54 -15.45
CA PHE A 233 -14.94 -12.65 -14.02
C PHE A 233 -15.83 -11.68 -13.23
N GLY A 234 -15.92 -10.42 -13.66
CA GLY A 234 -16.76 -9.39 -13.04
C GLY A 234 -18.24 -9.76 -13.00
N GLU A 235 -18.77 -10.35 -14.07
CA GLU A 235 -20.16 -10.84 -14.10
C GLU A 235 -20.41 -11.94 -13.07
N LYS A 236 -19.50 -12.89 -12.92
CA LYS A 236 -19.58 -13.94 -11.88
C LYS A 236 -19.57 -13.34 -10.47
N CYS A 237 -18.67 -12.36 -10.23
CA CYS A 237 -18.61 -11.66 -8.96
C CYS A 237 -19.89 -10.86 -8.68
N LEU A 238 -20.45 -10.20 -9.69
CA LEU A 238 -21.70 -9.45 -9.56
C LEU A 238 -22.84 -10.36 -9.12
N GLN A 239 -22.98 -11.55 -9.72
CA GLN A 239 -23.98 -12.53 -9.35
C GLN A 239 -23.79 -13.05 -7.92
N LYS A 240 -22.54 -13.24 -7.48
CA LYS A 240 -22.21 -13.86 -6.20
C LYS A 240 -22.18 -12.87 -5.04
N TYR A 241 -21.68 -11.66 -5.27
CA TYR A 241 -21.38 -10.67 -4.23
C TYR A 241 -22.14 -9.36 -4.37
N GLY A 242 -22.90 -9.17 -5.46
CA GLY A 242 -23.59 -7.91 -5.75
C GLY A 242 -22.68 -6.78 -6.26
N THR A 243 -21.41 -7.08 -6.54
CA THR A 243 -20.42 -6.14 -7.10
C THR A 243 -19.49 -6.87 -8.07
N ARG A 244 -18.98 -6.18 -9.10
CA ARG A 244 -18.09 -6.78 -10.11
C ARG A 244 -16.74 -7.18 -9.54
N VAL A 245 -16.27 -6.53 -8.51
CA VAL A 245 -14.95 -6.69 -7.86
C VAL A 245 -13.77 -6.36 -8.79
N ALA A 246 -13.71 -6.86 -10.03
CA ALA A 246 -12.64 -6.58 -11.00
C ALA A 246 -13.09 -5.59 -12.09
N TYR A 247 -12.18 -4.69 -12.45
CA TYR A 247 -12.37 -3.61 -13.41
C TYR A 247 -11.12 -3.38 -14.26
#